data_1adf12176ef243bd0c24defd34980a38
#
_entry.id   1adf12176ef243bd0c24defd34980a38
#
_cell.length_a   1.000
_cell.length_b   1.000
_cell.length_c   1.000
_cell.angle_alpha   90.00
_cell.angle_beta   90.00
_cell.angle_gamma   90.00
#
_symmetry.space_group_name_H-M   'P 1'
#
loop_
_entity.id
_entity.type
_entity.pdbx_description
1 polymer ?
#
loop_
_entity_poly.entity_id
_entity_poly.type
_entity_poly.pdbx_seq_one_letter_code
_entity_poly.pdbx_strand_id
1 'polypeptide(L)'
;MSNEVPGSTDRDHGYWRDVGTIDSFYEAHMDMISVHPIFNLYNRSWPIHSTDDSNFPPAKFVQNGIAQSSMVAPGCIVSGGTVRNSVLASDVHVADGATVEGSVILPGVRIGRGAVVRRAILDKNVVVSDGAIIGVDRERDEQRFKVSDGGVVVVGKNEKV
;
A
#
# COMPACT_ATOMS: atom_id res chain seq x y z
N MET A 1 16.95 3.52 35.31
CA MET A 1 15.55 3.14 35.04
C MET A 1 15.45 3.12 33.52
N SER A 2 15.38 1.93 32.93
CA SER A 2 15.22 1.79 31.48
C SER A 2 13.82 2.26 31.09
N ASN A 3 13.75 3.29 30.25
CA ASN A 3 12.50 3.75 29.63
C ASN A 3 12.07 2.76 28.53
N GLU A 4 11.89 1.50 28.89
CA GLU A 4 11.36 0.52 27.95
C GLU A 4 9.87 0.79 27.74
N VAL A 5 9.49 1.07 26.50
CA VAL A 5 8.09 1.15 26.09
C VAL A 5 7.49 -0.26 26.20
N PRO A 6 6.41 -0.46 26.98
CA PRO A 6 5.79 -1.77 27.12
C PRO A 6 5.47 -2.39 25.76
N GLY A 7 5.95 -3.61 25.53
CA GLY A 7 5.73 -4.35 24.28
C GLY A 7 6.70 -4.00 23.14
N SER A 8 7.65 -3.07 23.36
CA SER A 8 8.76 -2.88 22.41
C SER A 8 9.69 -4.10 22.43
N THR A 9 10.19 -4.47 21.26
CA THR A 9 11.30 -5.40 21.13
C THR A 9 12.61 -4.61 21.08
N ASP A 10 13.76 -5.25 21.27
CA ASP A 10 15.07 -4.58 21.12
C ASP A 10 15.25 -3.90 19.74
N ARG A 11 14.43 -4.29 18.76
CA ARG A 11 14.45 -3.76 17.40
C ARG A 11 13.69 -2.44 17.21
N ASP A 12 12.58 -2.26 17.92
CA ASP A 12 11.74 -1.06 17.80
C ASP A 12 12.02 -0.02 18.91
N HIS A 13 12.96 -0.31 19.79
CA HIS A 13 13.40 0.64 20.82
C HIS A 13 13.98 1.90 20.18
N GLY A 14 13.33 3.04 20.39
CA GLY A 14 13.75 4.32 19.80
C GLY A 14 13.60 4.38 18.26
N TYR A 15 12.73 3.54 17.68
CA TYR A 15 12.48 3.57 16.24
C TYR A 15 12.08 4.95 15.76
N TRP A 16 12.84 5.46 14.82
CA TRP A 16 12.56 6.68 14.09
C TRP A 16 12.97 6.49 12.63
N ARG A 17 12.13 6.93 11.70
CA ARG A 17 12.44 6.87 10.27
C ARG A 17 11.95 8.13 9.58
N ASP A 18 12.84 8.78 8.84
CA ASP A 18 12.48 9.86 7.95
C ASP A 18 11.75 9.30 6.71
N VAL A 19 10.61 9.90 6.39
CA VAL A 19 9.80 9.58 5.21
C VAL A 19 9.63 10.80 4.30
N GLY A 20 10.59 11.72 4.32
CA GLY A 20 10.58 12.97 3.58
C GLY A 20 10.79 12.83 2.07
N THR A 21 11.20 11.65 1.58
CA THR A 21 11.33 11.38 0.14
C THR A 21 10.33 10.31 -0.30
N ILE A 22 10.05 10.25 -1.62
CA ILE A 22 9.17 9.20 -2.20
C ILE A 22 9.73 7.83 -1.88
N ASP A 23 11.04 7.63 -2.07
CA ASP A 23 11.68 6.35 -1.85
C ASP A 23 11.65 5.95 -0.37
N SER A 24 11.96 6.86 0.56
CA SER A 24 11.91 6.56 1.99
C SER A 24 10.48 6.27 2.49
N PHE A 25 9.47 6.97 1.95
CA PHE A 25 8.06 6.67 2.22
C PHE A 25 7.66 5.28 1.71
N TYR A 26 8.04 4.96 0.48
CA TYR A 26 7.79 3.65 -0.14
C TYR A 26 8.45 2.52 0.66
N GLU A 27 9.73 2.65 0.98
CA GLU A 27 10.49 1.65 1.73
C GLU A 27 9.93 1.43 3.14
N ALA A 28 9.45 2.50 3.82
CA ALA A 28 8.81 2.37 5.12
C ALA A 28 7.56 1.48 5.06
N HIS A 29 6.76 1.60 4.01
CA HIS A 29 5.59 0.74 3.81
C HIS A 29 5.98 -0.70 3.45
N MET A 30 7.02 -0.88 2.63
CA MET A 30 7.50 -2.23 2.28
C MET A 30 8.11 -2.95 3.49
N ASP A 31 8.75 -2.22 4.41
CA ASP A 31 9.25 -2.80 5.65
C ASP A 31 8.11 -3.37 6.51
N MET A 32 6.97 -2.68 6.58
CA MET A 32 5.82 -3.13 7.38
C MET A 32 5.24 -4.49 6.93
N ILE A 33 5.38 -4.85 5.66
CA ILE A 33 4.92 -6.15 5.13
C ILE A 33 5.98 -7.25 5.22
N SER A 34 7.18 -6.93 5.67
CA SER A 34 8.22 -7.94 5.90
C SER A 34 7.80 -8.92 7.01
N VAL A 35 8.39 -10.11 7.01
CA VAL A 35 8.10 -11.14 8.04
C VAL A 35 8.49 -10.65 9.44
N HIS A 36 9.55 -9.88 9.53
CA HIS A 36 10.06 -9.31 10.77
C HIS A 36 10.28 -7.80 10.62
N PRO A 37 9.20 -7.00 10.58
CA PRO A 37 9.33 -5.56 10.45
C PRO A 37 10.05 -4.96 11.65
N ILE A 38 10.77 -3.86 11.43
CA ILE A 38 11.42 -3.13 12.52
C ILE A 38 10.34 -2.52 13.42
N PHE A 39 9.30 -1.93 12.82
CA PHE A 39 8.16 -1.35 13.53
C PHE A 39 6.98 -2.32 13.57
N ASN A 40 6.55 -2.69 14.77
CA ASN A 40 5.45 -3.66 14.96
C ASN A 40 4.09 -2.97 15.14
N LEU A 41 3.30 -2.91 14.06
CA LEU A 41 1.92 -2.40 14.10
C LEU A 41 0.96 -3.23 14.99
N TYR A 42 1.29 -4.50 15.24
CA TYR A 42 0.44 -5.43 16.02
C TYR A 42 0.76 -5.45 17.51
N ASN A 43 1.52 -4.46 18.02
CA ASN A 43 1.83 -4.34 19.43
C ASN A 43 0.57 -3.94 20.23
N ARG A 44 -0.01 -4.90 20.93
CA ARG A 44 -1.21 -4.68 21.75
C ARG A 44 -0.97 -3.86 23.02
N SER A 45 0.26 -3.81 23.50
CA SER A 45 0.63 -3.03 24.68
C SER A 45 0.79 -1.55 24.38
N TRP A 46 0.96 -1.21 23.09
CA TRP A 46 1.04 0.16 22.60
C TRP A 46 0.30 0.30 21.25
N PRO A 47 -1.05 0.28 21.30
CA PRO A 47 -1.84 0.32 20.07
C PRO A 47 -1.77 1.69 19.41
N ILE A 48 -1.71 1.70 18.08
CA ILE A 48 -1.87 2.90 17.30
C ILE A 48 -3.36 3.15 17.09
N HIS A 49 -3.82 4.31 17.56
CA HIS A 49 -5.20 4.74 17.38
C HIS A 49 -5.34 5.58 16.11
N SER A 50 -6.25 5.18 15.22
CA SER A 50 -6.65 5.94 14.04
C SER A 50 -8.11 6.34 14.16
N THR A 51 -8.46 7.53 13.69
CA THR A 51 -9.83 8.06 13.80
C THR A 51 -10.73 7.64 12.64
N ASP A 52 -10.19 7.23 11.51
CA ASP A 52 -10.95 7.15 10.26
C ASP A 52 -11.39 5.73 9.86
N ASP A 53 -10.75 4.69 10.35
CA ASP A 53 -10.97 3.32 9.85
C ASP A 53 -12.00 2.52 10.65
N SER A 54 -12.54 3.07 11.73
CA SER A 54 -13.48 2.35 12.63
C SER A 54 -14.84 2.02 11.99
N ASN A 55 -15.18 2.66 10.88
CA ASN A 55 -16.48 2.51 10.21
C ASN A 55 -16.46 1.62 8.96
N PHE A 56 -15.31 1.12 8.55
CA PHE A 56 -15.22 0.24 7.39
C PHE A 56 -15.48 -1.22 7.76
N PRO A 57 -16.19 -1.98 6.90
CA PRO A 57 -16.35 -3.41 7.08
C PRO A 57 -15.00 -4.14 6.85
N PRO A 58 -14.87 -5.40 7.26
CA PRO A 58 -13.70 -6.20 6.94
C PRO A 58 -13.39 -6.23 5.45
N ALA A 59 -12.10 -6.40 5.11
CA ALA A 59 -11.68 -6.59 3.72
C ALA A 59 -12.34 -7.85 3.12
N LYS A 60 -12.75 -7.76 1.86
CA LYS A 60 -13.49 -8.82 1.15
C LYS A 60 -12.71 -9.33 -0.05
N PHE A 61 -12.59 -10.66 -0.14
CA PHE A 61 -11.94 -11.36 -1.25
C PHE A 61 -12.96 -12.27 -1.92
N VAL A 62 -13.24 -12.05 -3.20
CA VAL A 62 -14.25 -12.79 -3.97
C VAL A 62 -13.76 -13.08 -5.38
N GLN A 63 -14.43 -13.97 -6.10
CA GLN A 63 -14.09 -14.34 -7.49
C GLN A 63 -12.60 -14.73 -7.65
N ASN A 64 -12.08 -15.53 -6.73
CA ASN A 64 -10.67 -15.91 -6.67
C ASN A 64 -9.69 -14.73 -6.48
N GLY A 65 -10.17 -13.59 -5.99
CA GLY A 65 -9.30 -12.49 -5.58
C GLY A 65 -8.36 -12.91 -4.45
N ILE A 66 -7.08 -12.59 -4.56
CA ILE A 66 -6.05 -12.98 -3.59
C ILE A 66 -5.15 -11.83 -3.19
N ALA A 67 -4.64 -11.90 -1.96
CA ALA A 67 -3.52 -11.08 -1.50
C ALA A 67 -2.45 -11.99 -0.86
N GLN A 68 -1.19 -11.78 -1.26
CA GLN A 68 -0.04 -12.54 -0.77
C GLN A 68 1.04 -11.57 -0.27
N SER A 69 1.64 -11.87 0.89
CA SER A 69 2.70 -11.04 1.49
C SER A 69 2.34 -9.55 1.51
N SER A 70 1.10 -9.23 1.86
CA SER A 70 0.53 -7.90 1.72
C SER A 70 -0.27 -7.51 2.97
N MET A 71 -0.38 -6.22 3.21
CA MET A 71 -1.32 -5.67 4.19
C MET A 71 -2.55 -5.12 3.47
N VAL A 72 -3.74 -5.47 3.95
CA VAL A 72 -5.01 -5.05 3.36
C VAL A 72 -5.90 -4.50 4.48
N ALA A 73 -6.16 -3.20 4.44
CA ALA A 73 -6.96 -2.51 5.44
C ALA A 73 -8.47 -2.78 5.28
N PRO A 74 -9.29 -2.47 6.30
CA PRO A 74 -10.74 -2.58 6.22
C PRO A 74 -11.35 -1.81 5.05
N GLY A 75 -12.51 -2.27 4.58
CA GLY A 75 -13.23 -1.67 3.45
C GLY A 75 -12.72 -2.08 2.06
N CYS A 76 -11.57 -2.75 1.97
CA CYS A 76 -11.05 -3.20 0.68
C CYS A 76 -11.88 -4.31 0.07
N ILE A 77 -11.98 -4.31 -1.26
CA ILE A 77 -12.58 -5.39 -2.05
C ILE A 77 -11.60 -5.83 -3.13
N VAL A 78 -11.19 -7.09 -3.09
CA VAL A 78 -10.39 -7.71 -4.15
C VAL A 78 -11.28 -8.74 -4.85
N SER A 79 -11.77 -8.38 -6.03
CA SER A 79 -12.71 -9.19 -6.82
C SER A 79 -12.03 -9.69 -8.09
N GLY A 80 -11.55 -10.94 -8.07
CA GLY A 80 -10.86 -11.55 -9.20
C GLY A 80 -9.45 -11.01 -9.48
N GLY A 81 -8.97 -10.05 -8.69
CA GLY A 81 -7.65 -9.45 -8.83
C GLY A 81 -6.57 -10.14 -8.00
N THR A 82 -5.33 -9.81 -8.29
CA THR A 82 -4.15 -10.34 -7.59
C THR A 82 -3.34 -9.22 -6.95
N VAL A 83 -3.10 -9.30 -5.65
CA VAL A 83 -2.29 -8.36 -4.88
C VAL A 83 -1.08 -9.11 -4.31
N ARG A 84 0.13 -8.59 -4.55
CA ARG A 84 1.38 -9.17 -4.04
C ARG A 84 2.31 -8.11 -3.51
N ASN A 85 2.96 -8.41 -2.38
CA ASN A 85 3.99 -7.55 -1.77
C ASN A 85 3.56 -6.08 -1.72
N SER A 86 2.32 -5.80 -1.31
CA SER A 86 1.72 -4.48 -1.41
C SER A 86 0.99 -4.08 -0.13
N VAL A 87 0.83 -2.78 0.06
CA VAL A 87 0.06 -2.21 1.15
C VAL A 87 -1.18 -1.53 0.57
N LEU A 88 -2.36 -1.99 0.94
CA LEU A 88 -3.65 -1.39 0.58
C LEU A 88 -4.26 -0.72 1.81
N ALA A 89 -4.41 0.59 1.75
CA ALA A 89 -5.16 1.36 2.74
C ALA A 89 -6.67 1.13 2.60
N SER A 90 -7.46 1.75 3.45
CA SER A 90 -8.91 1.54 3.52
C SER A 90 -9.65 1.87 2.21
N ASP A 91 -10.73 1.16 1.97
CA ASP A 91 -11.64 1.37 0.83
C ASP A 91 -10.99 1.27 -0.55
N VAL A 92 -9.99 0.42 -0.73
CA VAL A 92 -9.38 0.14 -2.03
C VAL A 92 -10.14 -0.98 -2.73
N HIS A 93 -10.47 -0.79 -4.02
CA HIS A 93 -11.09 -1.82 -4.85
C HIS A 93 -10.14 -2.25 -5.97
N VAL A 94 -9.94 -3.56 -6.08
CA VAL A 94 -9.14 -4.19 -7.14
C VAL A 94 -10.08 -5.10 -7.95
N ALA A 95 -10.27 -4.74 -9.22
CA ALA A 95 -11.21 -5.42 -10.11
C ALA A 95 -10.60 -6.70 -10.73
N ASP A 96 -11.45 -7.44 -11.44
CA ASP A 96 -11.13 -8.72 -12.06
C ASP A 96 -9.93 -8.63 -13.03
N GLY A 97 -9.05 -9.61 -12.94
CA GLY A 97 -7.83 -9.68 -13.74
C GLY A 97 -6.77 -8.61 -13.45
N ALA A 98 -7.04 -7.66 -12.56
CA ALA A 98 -6.05 -6.66 -12.20
C ALA A 98 -4.90 -7.25 -11.37
N THR A 99 -3.70 -6.70 -11.53
CA THR A 99 -2.50 -7.09 -10.79
C THR A 99 -1.91 -5.87 -10.08
N VAL A 100 -1.72 -5.98 -8.77
CA VAL A 100 -1.03 -4.99 -7.93
C VAL A 100 0.18 -5.66 -7.31
N GLU A 101 1.37 -5.17 -7.59
CA GLU A 101 2.62 -5.78 -7.12
C GLU A 101 3.59 -4.72 -6.61
N GLY A 102 4.18 -4.95 -5.42
CA GLY A 102 5.18 -4.07 -4.85
C GLY A 102 4.73 -2.62 -4.75
N SER A 103 3.48 -2.36 -4.35
CA SER A 103 2.88 -1.03 -4.44
C SER A 103 2.23 -0.58 -3.14
N VAL A 104 2.15 0.72 -2.96
CA VAL A 104 1.45 1.38 -1.85
C VAL A 104 0.21 2.07 -2.41
N ILE A 105 -0.95 1.60 -2.00
CA ILE A 105 -2.24 2.07 -2.49
C ILE A 105 -2.96 2.79 -1.37
N LEU A 106 -3.13 4.11 -1.50
CA LEU A 106 -3.75 4.95 -0.48
C LEU A 106 -5.29 4.88 -0.53
N PRO A 107 -6.00 5.45 0.48
CA PRO A 107 -7.43 5.24 0.63
C PRO A 107 -8.27 5.64 -0.59
N GLY A 108 -9.33 4.88 -0.85
CA GLY A 108 -10.34 5.20 -1.84
C GLY A 108 -9.95 4.93 -3.29
N VAL A 109 -8.80 4.30 -3.55
CA VAL A 109 -8.33 3.99 -4.90
C VAL A 109 -9.19 2.91 -5.55
N ARG A 110 -9.46 3.07 -6.84
CA ARG A 110 -10.19 2.11 -7.68
C ARG A 110 -9.29 1.63 -8.81
N ILE A 111 -9.02 0.33 -8.86
CA ILE A 111 -8.17 -0.28 -9.88
C ILE A 111 -9.04 -1.09 -10.83
N GLY A 112 -9.08 -0.67 -12.09
CA GLY A 112 -9.91 -1.22 -13.14
C GLY A 112 -9.50 -2.63 -13.57
N ARG A 113 -10.38 -3.28 -14.34
CA ARG A 113 -10.21 -4.67 -14.81
C ARG A 113 -8.96 -4.81 -15.67
N GLY A 114 -8.19 -5.87 -15.42
CA GLY A 114 -6.99 -6.16 -16.18
C GLY A 114 -5.87 -5.11 -16.08
N ALA A 115 -6.02 -4.11 -15.19
CA ALA A 115 -4.97 -3.12 -14.96
C ALA A 115 -3.75 -3.74 -14.29
N VAL A 116 -2.57 -3.20 -14.58
CA VAL A 116 -1.30 -3.62 -13.99
C VAL A 116 -0.66 -2.44 -13.28
N VAL A 117 -0.45 -2.59 -11.97
CA VAL A 117 0.21 -1.59 -11.12
C VAL A 117 1.41 -2.24 -10.45
N ARG A 118 2.60 -1.76 -10.75
CA ARG A 118 3.84 -2.28 -10.18
C ARG A 118 4.71 -1.15 -9.65
N ARG A 119 5.36 -1.40 -8.50
CA ARG A 119 6.32 -0.48 -7.89
C ARG A 119 5.84 0.98 -7.91
N ALA A 120 4.61 1.19 -7.43
CA ALA A 120 3.94 2.49 -7.51
C ALA A 120 3.35 2.91 -6.16
N ILE A 121 3.19 4.21 -6.00
CA ILE A 121 2.36 4.82 -4.97
C ILE A 121 1.17 5.47 -5.69
N LEU A 122 -0.03 4.97 -5.42
CA LEU A 122 -1.26 5.60 -5.88
C LEU A 122 -1.86 6.40 -4.73
N ASP A 123 -1.94 7.71 -4.89
CA ASP A 123 -2.49 8.59 -3.85
C ASP A 123 -4.02 8.47 -3.76
N LYS A 124 -4.62 9.12 -2.77
CA LYS A 124 -6.04 8.99 -2.40
C LYS A 124 -6.96 9.22 -3.59
N ASN A 125 -7.98 8.35 -3.70
CA ASN A 125 -9.04 8.44 -4.71
C ASN A 125 -8.56 8.38 -6.16
N VAL A 126 -7.38 7.85 -6.44
CA VAL A 126 -6.94 7.59 -7.81
C VAL A 126 -7.85 6.55 -8.45
N VAL A 127 -8.20 6.78 -9.71
CA VAL A 127 -8.97 5.84 -10.54
C VAL A 127 -8.08 5.35 -11.68
N VAL A 128 -7.69 4.08 -11.60
CA VAL A 128 -6.96 3.39 -12.65
C VAL A 128 -7.96 2.75 -13.61
N SER A 129 -7.92 3.15 -14.89
CA SER A 129 -8.84 2.64 -15.91
C SER A 129 -8.61 1.16 -16.22
N ASP A 130 -9.60 0.51 -16.82
CA ASP A 130 -9.50 -0.88 -17.29
C ASP A 130 -8.29 -1.02 -18.24
N GLY A 131 -7.45 -2.02 -18.01
CA GLY A 131 -6.27 -2.31 -18.83
C GLY A 131 -5.11 -1.31 -18.72
N ALA A 132 -5.18 -0.31 -17.87
CA ALA A 132 -4.09 0.64 -17.69
C ALA A 132 -2.83 -0.06 -17.12
N ILE A 133 -1.67 0.42 -17.56
CA ILE A 133 -0.37 -0.12 -17.14
C ILE A 133 0.44 0.99 -16.47
N ILE A 134 0.89 0.74 -15.24
CA ILE A 134 1.66 1.66 -14.40
C ILE A 134 2.84 0.89 -13.79
N GLY A 135 4.05 1.46 -13.87
CA GLY A 135 5.25 0.92 -13.23
C GLY A 135 5.89 -0.27 -13.95
N VAL A 136 5.58 -0.46 -15.23
CA VAL A 136 6.13 -1.54 -16.06
C VAL A 136 7.14 -1.01 -17.07
N ASP A 137 6.88 0.15 -17.66
CA ASP A 137 7.72 0.80 -18.65
C ASP A 137 8.14 2.18 -18.13
N ARG A 138 9.40 2.27 -17.69
CA ARG A 138 9.93 3.47 -17.06
C ARG A 138 9.85 4.70 -17.95
N GLU A 139 10.22 4.56 -19.23
CA GLU A 139 10.25 5.70 -20.16
C GLU A 139 8.84 6.26 -20.39
N ARG A 140 7.88 5.37 -20.53
CA ARG A 140 6.46 5.74 -20.67
C ARG A 140 5.90 6.34 -19.38
N ASP A 141 6.28 5.81 -18.23
CA ASP A 141 5.82 6.30 -16.94
C ASP A 141 6.40 7.69 -16.62
N GLU A 142 7.68 7.96 -16.94
CA GLU A 142 8.31 9.27 -16.77
C GLU A 142 7.67 10.38 -17.61
N GLN A 143 7.02 10.03 -18.73
CA GLN A 143 6.27 11.00 -19.55
C GLN A 143 4.89 11.36 -18.96
N ARG A 144 4.36 10.54 -18.07
CA ARG A 144 3.00 10.66 -17.54
C ARG A 144 2.96 10.98 -16.06
N PHE A 145 3.93 10.53 -15.31
CA PHE A 145 3.95 10.53 -13.86
C PHE A 145 5.29 10.99 -13.32
N LYS A 146 5.31 11.34 -12.05
CA LYS A 146 6.56 11.49 -11.33
C LYS A 146 7.12 10.11 -11.01
N VAL A 147 8.38 9.89 -11.38
CA VAL A 147 9.13 8.67 -11.02
C VAL A 147 10.28 9.09 -10.12
N SER A 148 10.46 8.39 -9.00
CA SER A 148 11.56 8.64 -8.07
C SER A 148 12.90 8.14 -8.62
N ASP A 149 14.00 8.51 -7.99
CA ASP A 149 15.34 8.01 -8.31
C ASP A 149 15.39 6.47 -8.17
N GLY A 150 14.72 5.93 -7.15
CA GLY A 150 14.56 4.48 -6.94
C GLY A 150 13.59 3.79 -7.91
N GLY A 151 12.98 4.52 -8.84
CA GLY A 151 12.06 3.95 -9.84
C GLY A 151 10.65 3.68 -9.32
N VAL A 152 10.22 4.38 -8.27
CA VAL A 152 8.84 4.30 -7.78
C VAL A 152 7.98 5.31 -8.53
N VAL A 153 6.92 4.82 -9.18
CA VAL A 153 5.95 5.68 -9.90
C VAL A 153 4.95 6.27 -8.92
N VAL A 154 4.67 7.57 -9.03
CA VAL A 154 3.70 8.25 -8.17
C VAL A 154 2.56 8.83 -9.02
N VAL A 155 1.35 8.41 -8.71
CA VAL A 155 0.11 8.98 -9.27
C VAL A 155 -0.54 9.86 -8.22
N GLY A 156 -0.80 11.11 -8.56
CA GLY A 156 -1.29 12.12 -7.64
C GLY A 156 -2.75 11.93 -7.23
N LYS A 157 -3.13 12.54 -6.11
CA LYS A 157 -4.47 12.46 -5.53
C LYS A 157 -5.56 12.86 -6.52
N ASN A 158 -6.65 12.05 -6.56
CA ASN A 158 -7.83 12.24 -7.41
C ASN A 158 -7.57 12.14 -8.92
N GLU A 159 -6.39 11.70 -9.35
CA GLU A 159 -6.11 11.49 -10.77
C GLU A 159 -6.87 10.29 -11.34
N LYS A 160 -7.15 10.38 -12.65
CA LYS A 160 -7.68 9.27 -13.44
C LYS A 160 -6.70 8.92 -14.55
N VAL A 161 -6.30 7.67 -14.61
CA VAL A 161 -5.26 7.16 -15.53
C VAL A 161 -5.72 5.89 -16.23
#